data_862f9097aca65680abc66671c5266302
#
_entry.id   862f9097aca65680abc66671c5266302
#
_cell.length_a   1.000
_cell.length_b   1.000
_cell.length_c   1.000
_cell.angle_alpha   90.00
_cell.angle_beta   90.00
_cell.angle_gamma   90.00
#
_symmetry.space_group_name_H-M   'P 1'
#
loop_
_entity.id
_entity.type
_entity.pdbx_description
1 polymer ?
#
loop_
_entity_poly.entity_id
_entity_poly.type
_entity_poly.pdbx_seq_one_letter_code
_entity_poly.pdbx_strand_id
1 'polypeptide(L)'
;MDIAKISGIRPGDWEVVDRAFASVEAQPIACCNWAETYPYAPDVQFRMFHTGDYLMLRFDVAERCTMARVTEDNGEVWTDSCVEFFIAPDDSGYYYNFECTCIGRLLAGFRREREHATHATPRVMESILRNPSLGPRPFPEHEGDNRWSVVLAIPPQALFMHSLTDWSGLKAKVNLYKCGDKLSQPHFLSWKPIAAPKPDFHLPEFFEQIKFSKI
;
A
#
# COMPACT_ATOMS: atom_id res chain seq x y z
N MET A 1 -11.56 10.42 -5.98
CA MET A 1 -11.13 9.56 -7.12
C MET A 1 -12.09 8.38 -7.24
N ASP A 2 -12.50 8.03 -8.46
CA ASP A 2 -13.31 6.82 -8.70
C ASP A 2 -12.38 5.65 -9.05
N ILE A 3 -12.61 4.50 -8.38
CA ILE A 3 -11.88 3.25 -8.62
C ILE A 3 -12.71 2.39 -9.56
N ALA A 4 -12.19 2.16 -10.76
CA ALA A 4 -12.89 1.41 -11.80
C ALA A 4 -13.09 -0.05 -11.41
N LYS A 5 -14.24 -0.63 -11.81
CA LYS A 5 -14.48 -2.07 -11.76
C LYS A 5 -14.04 -2.71 -13.06
N ILE A 6 -13.18 -3.72 -12.99
CA ILE A 6 -12.77 -4.52 -14.14
C ILE A 6 -13.16 -5.98 -13.87
N SER A 7 -14.17 -6.45 -14.58
CA SER A 7 -14.69 -7.79 -14.40
C SER A 7 -13.88 -8.84 -15.17
N GLY A 8 -13.98 -10.11 -14.78
CA GLY A 8 -13.34 -11.23 -15.47
C GLY A 8 -11.85 -11.42 -15.16
N ILE A 9 -11.32 -10.64 -14.23
CA ILE A 9 -9.93 -10.80 -13.74
C ILE A 9 -9.93 -11.78 -12.58
N ARG A 10 -9.15 -12.85 -12.71
CA ARG A 10 -8.89 -13.79 -11.63
C ARG A 10 -7.62 -13.35 -10.89
N PRO A 11 -7.69 -13.00 -9.59
CA PRO A 11 -6.49 -12.68 -8.81
C PRO A 11 -5.58 -13.93 -8.74
N GLY A 12 -4.27 -13.71 -8.93
CA GLY A 12 -3.28 -14.80 -9.05
C GLY A 12 -2.89 -15.16 -10.50
N ASP A 13 -3.72 -14.82 -11.49
CA ASP A 13 -3.30 -14.80 -12.91
C ASP A 13 -2.58 -13.48 -13.21
N TRP A 14 -1.32 -13.40 -12.80
CA TRP A 14 -0.56 -12.16 -12.78
C TRP A 14 -0.33 -11.56 -14.18
N GLU A 15 -0.29 -12.38 -15.23
CA GLU A 15 -0.19 -11.87 -16.61
C GLU A 15 -1.46 -11.13 -17.04
N VAL A 16 -2.63 -11.66 -16.67
CA VAL A 16 -3.92 -11.00 -16.95
C VAL A 16 -4.06 -9.74 -16.10
N VAL A 17 -3.66 -9.80 -14.83
CA VAL A 17 -3.65 -8.67 -13.90
C VAL A 17 -2.75 -7.55 -14.42
N ASP A 18 -1.54 -7.85 -14.89
CA ASP A 18 -0.62 -6.85 -15.44
C ASP A 18 -1.17 -6.17 -16.69
N ARG A 19 -1.82 -6.93 -17.59
CA ARG A 19 -2.51 -6.35 -18.76
C ARG A 19 -3.67 -5.43 -18.34
N ALA A 20 -4.41 -5.78 -17.31
CA ALA A 20 -5.49 -4.93 -16.80
C ALA A 20 -4.92 -3.60 -16.24
N PHE A 21 -3.82 -3.65 -15.49
CA PHE A 21 -3.15 -2.44 -14.99
C PHE A 21 -2.66 -1.50 -16.11
N ALA A 22 -2.34 -2.01 -17.29
CA ALA A 22 -1.93 -1.18 -18.43
C ALA A 22 -3.04 -0.20 -18.89
N SER A 23 -4.31 -0.50 -18.60
CA SER A 23 -5.45 0.38 -18.90
C SER A 23 -5.82 1.34 -17.75
N VAL A 24 -5.16 1.23 -16.60
CA VAL A 24 -5.43 2.05 -15.42
C VAL A 24 -4.41 3.18 -15.32
N GLU A 25 -4.89 4.41 -15.15
CA GLU A 25 -4.04 5.57 -14.99
C GLU A 25 -3.17 5.48 -13.73
N ALA A 26 -1.88 5.74 -13.89
CA ALA A 26 -0.95 5.81 -12.77
C ALA A 26 -1.10 7.12 -12.01
N GLN A 27 -1.05 7.05 -10.69
CA GLN A 27 -1.06 8.20 -9.79
C GLN A 27 0.28 8.28 -9.06
N PRO A 28 0.92 9.46 -9.00
CA PRO A 28 2.20 9.59 -8.31
C PRO A 28 2.03 9.66 -6.79
N ILE A 29 2.96 9.03 -6.05
CA ILE A 29 3.17 9.25 -4.62
C ILE A 29 4.37 10.18 -4.50
N ALA A 30 4.13 11.49 -4.51
CA ALA A 30 5.17 12.50 -4.72
C ALA A 30 5.19 13.64 -3.69
N CYS A 31 4.27 13.63 -2.70
CA CYS A 31 4.30 14.65 -1.66
C CYS A 31 5.43 14.35 -0.68
N CYS A 32 6.53 15.10 -0.80
CA CYS A 32 7.68 15.07 0.12
C CYS A 32 7.44 16.07 1.26
N ASN A 33 6.56 15.70 2.21
CA ASN A 33 6.05 16.62 3.24
C ASN A 33 7.12 17.15 4.19
N TRP A 34 8.23 16.40 4.37
CA TRP A 34 9.31 16.71 5.31
C TRP A 34 10.66 16.90 4.59
N ALA A 35 10.64 17.57 3.42
CA ALA A 35 11.80 17.75 2.55
C ALA A 35 12.97 18.48 3.21
N GLU A 36 12.74 19.32 4.22
CA GLU A 36 13.81 19.99 4.97
C GLU A 36 14.71 18.99 5.70
N THR A 37 14.16 17.90 6.22
CA THR A 37 14.89 16.85 6.94
C THR A 37 15.17 15.63 6.09
N TYR A 38 14.22 15.27 5.21
CA TYR A 38 14.26 14.09 4.36
C TYR A 38 14.03 14.49 2.89
N PRO A 39 15.04 15.07 2.22
CA PRO A 39 14.88 15.65 0.87
C PRO A 39 14.84 14.61 -0.25
N TYR A 40 15.22 13.35 0.04
CA TYR A 40 15.21 12.31 -0.99
C TYR A 40 13.78 11.88 -1.32
N ALA A 41 13.46 11.93 -2.61
CA ALA A 41 12.15 11.56 -3.13
C ALA A 41 12.33 10.56 -4.29
N PRO A 42 12.16 9.24 -4.06
CA PRO A 42 12.12 8.26 -5.14
C PRO A 42 10.93 8.49 -6.08
N ASP A 43 11.03 7.99 -7.32
CA ASP A 43 9.89 7.96 -8.26
C ASP A 43 8.98 6.79 -7.90
N VAL A 44 7.76 7.11 -7.49
CA VAL A 44 6.79 6.14 -7.03
C VAL A 44 5.42 6.41 -7.64
N GLN A 45 4.82 5.39 -8.19
CA GLN A 45 3.48 5.44 -8.75
C GLN A 45 2.63 4.27 -8.24
N PHE A 46 1.32 4.49 -8.18
CA PHE A 46 0.39 3.40 -7.95
C PHE A 46 -0.72 3.38 -9.02
N ARG A 47 -1.30 2.20 -9.21
CA ARG A 47 -2.51 1.96 -9.98
C ARG A 47 -3.48 1.14 -9.15
N MET A 48 -4.77 1.42 -9.30
CA MET A 48 -5.79 0.75 -8.50
C MET A 48 -7.05 0.52 -9.32
N PHE A 49 -7.58 -0.70 -9.27
CA PHE A 49 -8.90 -1.08 -9.75
C PHE A 49 -9.49 -2.16 -8.83
N HIS A 50 -10.75 -2.53 -9.00
CA HIS A 50 -11.32 -3.66 -8.28
C HIS A 50 -12.11 -4.60 -9.20
N THR A 51 -12.29 -5.85 -8.75
CA THR A 51 -13.10 -6.85 -9.46
C THR A 51 -14.49 -7.05 -8.83
N GLY A 52 -14.76 -6.38 -7.73
CA GLY A 52 -15.80 -6.69 -6.75
C GLY A 52 -15.22 -7.53 -5.62
N ASP A 53 -14.72 -8.72 -5.93
CA ASP A 53 -14.16 -9.66 -4.95
C ASP A 53 -12.76 -9.28 -4.45
N TYR A 54 -12.02 -8.45 -5.20
CA TYR A 54 -10.67 -8.00 -4.81
C TYR A 54 -10.43 -6.55 -5.20
N LEU A 55 -9.80 -5.81 -4.33
CA LEU A 55 -9.08 -4.60 -4.65
C LEU A 55 -7.71 -5.01 -5.21
N MET A 56 -7.41 -4.58 -6.43
CA MET A 56 -6.14 -4.78 -7.09
C MET A 56 -5.32 -3.49 -7.00
N LEU A 57 -4.19 -3.55 -6.34
CA LEU A 57 -3.32 -2.40 -6.09
C LEU A 57 -1.90 -2.75 -6.52
N ARG A 58 -1.33 -1.94 -7.42
CA ARG A 58 0.04 -2.06 -7.89
C ARG A 58 0.82 -0.82 -7.51
N PHE A 59 2.02 -1.02 -6.99
CA PHE A 59 3.03 0.00 -6.83
C PHE A 59 4.20 -0.27 -7.78
N ASP A 60 4.68 0.78 -8.43
CA ASP A 60 5.89 0.81 -9.24
C ASP A 60 6.84 1.82 -8.61
N VAL A 61 8.06 1.40 -8.29
CA VAL A 61 9.07 2.18 -7.56
C VAL A 61 10.39 2.19 -8.28
N ALA A 62 10.99 3.38 -8.41
CA ALA A 62 12.39 3.56 -8.80
C ALA A 62 13.11 4.34 -7.69
N GLU A 63 14.07 3.70 -7.03
CA GLU A 63 14.76 4.24 -5.86
C GLU A 63 16.26 3.91 -5.87
N ARG A 64 17.06 4.74 -5.19
CA ARG A 64 18.50 4.57 -5.15
C ARG A 64 18.95 3.47 -4.20
N CYS A 65 18.35 3.39 -3.03
CA CYS A 65 18.66 2.37 -2.02
C CYS A 65 17.46 1.46 -1.84
N THR A 66 17.67 0.14 -1.95
CA THR A 66 16.61 -0.87 -1.76
C THR A 66 17.08 -1.93 -0.78
N MET A 67 16.24 -2.26 0.19
CA MET A 67 16.53 -3.23 1.24
C MET A 67 15.28 -4.06 1.56
N ALA A 68 15.50 -5.34 1.87
CA ALA A 68 14.47 -6.22 2.42
C ALA A 68 15.07 -7.18 3.44
N ARG A 69 14.96 -6.87 4.72
CA ARG A 69 15.48 -7.66 5.84
C ARG A 69 14.38 -8.32 6.67
N VAL A 70 13.19 -7.73 6.68
CA VAL A 70 12.04 -8.27 7.39
C VAL A 70 11.58 -9.56 6.73
N THR A 71 11.50 -10.65 7.51
CA THR A 71 11.20 -12.00 7.01
C THR A 71 9.81 -12.50 7.40
N GLU A 72 9.13 -11.80 8.30
CA GLU A 72 7.84 -12.20 8.84
C GLU A 72 6.76 -11.15 8.57
N ASP A 73 5.54 -11.60 8.35
CA ASP A 73 4.37 -10.74 8.29
C ASP A 73 4.08 -10.14 9.67
N ASN A 74 3.49 -8.94 9.68
CA ASN A 74 3.28 -8.12 10.86
C ASN A 74 4.57 -7.73 11.61
N GLY A 75 5.76 -7.89 10.97
CA GLY A 75 7.03 -7.35 11.43
C GLY A 75 7.16 -5.85 11.13
N GLU A 76 8.35 -5.28 11.42
CA GLU A 76 8.66 -3.86 11.21
C GLU A 76 8.92 -3.54 9.72
N VAL A 77 7.96 -3.82 8.84
CA VAL A 77 8.10 -3.72 7.36
C VAL A 77 8.46 -2.32 6.87
N TRP A 78 8.05 -1.28 7.59
CA TRP A 78 8.37 0.13 7.28
C TRP A 78 9.86 0.46 7.37
N THR A 79 10.64 -0.39 8.02
CA THR A 79 12.10 -0.22 8.12
C THR A 79 12.84 -0.56 6.84
N ASP A 80 12.24 -1.36 5.97
CA ASP A 80 12.73 -1.77 4.65
C ASP A 80 12.21 -0.84 3.54
N SER A 81 12.50 -1.16 2.29
CA SER A 81 11.84 -0.55 1.12
C SER A 81 10.36 -0.91 1.14
N CYS A 82 9.52 0.01 1.58
CA CYS A 82 8.12 -0.21 1.89
C CYS A 82 7.19 0.73 1.12
N VAL A 83 6.04 0.21 0.71
CA VAL A 83 4.89 0.95 0.19
C VAL A 83 3.67 0.65 1.04
N GLU A 84 2.78 1.63 1.20
CA GLU A 84 1.68 1.50 2.15
C GLU A 84 0.36 1.99 1.56
N PHE A 85 -0.71 1.33 1.96
CA PHE A 85 -2.09 1.68 1.64
C PHE A 85 -2.91 1.74 2.92
N PHE A 86 -3.39 2.92 3.27
CA PHE A 86 -4.25 3.12 4.44
C PHE A 86 -5.67 3.44 3.98
N ILE A 87 -6.67 2.83 4.63
CA ILE A 87 -8.08 2.95 4.28
C ILE A 87 -8.98 3.05 5.50
N ALA A 88 -9.78 4.12 5.56
CA ALA A 88 -10.90 4.27 6.48
C ALA A 88 -12.20 3.99 5.70
N PRO A 89 -12.85 2.83 5.93
CA PRO A 89 -14.02 2.42 5.17
C PRO A 89 -15.31 3.14 5.58
N ASP A 90 -15.28 3.84 6.71
CA ASP A 90 -16.40 4.63 7.27
C ASP A 90 -15.90 5.84 8.06
N ASP A 91 -16.80 6.57 8.70
CA ASP A 91 -16.50 7.75 9.50
C ASP A 91 -16.34 7.47 11.01
N SER A 92 -16.07 6.21 11.41
CA SER A 92 -15.85 5.83 12.81
C SER A 92 -14.56 6.39 13.42
N GLY A 93 -13.65 6.87 12.57
CA GLY A 93 -12.31 7.32 12.93
C GLY A 93 -11.29 6.18 13.01
N TYR A 94 -11.70 4.95 12.72
CA TYR A 94 -10.80 3.81 12.59
C TYR A 94 -10.40 3.60 11.14
N TYR A 95 -9.19 3.07 10.92
CA TYR A 95 -8.67 2.76 9.60
C TYR A 95 -7.82 1.49 9.62
N TYR A 96 -7.60 0.93 8.44
CA TYR A 96 -6.64 -0.15 8.20
C TYR A 96 -5.37 0.41 7.58
N ASN A 97 -4.25 -0.15 7.96
CA ASN A 97 -2.97 0.04 7.28
C ASN A 97 -2.47 -1.29 6.73
N PHE A 98 -2.15 -1.28 5.44
CA PHE A 98 -1.49 -2.37 4.71
C PHE A 98 -0.13 -1.85 4.28
N GLU A 99 0.94 -2.33 4.90
CA GLU A 99 2.31 -1.90 4.66
C GLU A 99 3.09 -3.08 4.08
N CYS A 100 3.65 -2.93 2.88
CA CYS A 100 4.23 -4.02 2.12
C CYS A 100 5.67 -3.71 1.70
N THR A 101 6.60 -4.60 2.05
CA THR A 101 7.99 -4.51 1.57
C THR A 101 8.10 -4.86 0.09
N CYS A 102 9.21 -4.47 -0.54
CA CYS A 102 9.53 -4.79 -1.93
C CYS A 102 9.60 -6.31 -2.24
N ILE A 103 9.65 -7.18 -1.21
CA ILE A 103 9.60 -8.64 -1.32
C ILE A 103 8.26 -9.25 -0.89
N GLY A 104 7.24 -8.41 -0.63
CA GLY A 104 5.89 -8.86 -0.31
C GLY A 104 5.66 -9.26 1.16
N ARG A 105 6.56 -8.90 2.10
CA ARG A 105 6.23 -9.00 3.53
C ARG A 105 5.25 -7.91 3.88
N LEU A 106 4.18 -8.26 4.57
CA LEU A 106 3.03 -7.40 4.77
C LEU A 106 2.71 -7.27 6.27
N LEU A 107 2.47 -6.04 6.70
CA LEU A 107 1.79 -5.74 7.94
C LEU A 107 0.37 -5.30 7.61
N ALA A 108 -0.62 -5.85 8.31
CA ALA A 108 -1.99 -5.41 8.23
C ALA A 108 -2.55 -5.16 9.64
N GLY A 109 -2.93 -3.92 9.89
CA GLY A 109 -3.44 -3.48 11.18
C GLY A 109 -4.77 -2.75 11.06
N PHE A 110 -5.55 -2.78 12.13
CA PHE A 110 -6.74 -1.96 12.34
C PHE A 110 -6.51 -1.09 13.57
N ARG A 111 -6.68 0.21 13.44
CA ARG A 111 -6.34 1.17 14.49
C ARG A 111 -7.11 2.49 14.36
N ARG A 112 -7.04 3.31 15.39
CA ARG A 112 -7.54 4.69 15.40
C ARG A 112 -6.40 5.71 15.42
N GLU A 113 -5.27 5.30 15.94
CA GLU A 113 -4.06 6.10 16.12
C GLU A 113 -2.82 5.22 15.82
N ARG A 114 -1.63 5.78 15.86
CA ARG A 114 -0.39 5.07 15.54
C ARG A 114 -0.13 3.88 16.46
N GLU A 115 -0.44 4.03 17.74
CA GLU A 115 -0.31 3.00 18.77
C GLU A 115 -1.53 2.06 18.78
N HIS A 116 -1.40 0.93 19.45
CA HIS A 116 -2.51 0.01 19.77
C HIS A 116 -3.25 -0.60 18.58
N ALA A 117 -2.49 -1.04 17.56
CA ALA A 117 -3.08 -1.76 16.44
C ALA A 117 -3.61 -3.15 16.83
N THR A 118 -4.77 -3.52 16.30
CA THR A 118 -5.18 -4.92 16.20
C THR A 118 -4.63 -5.46 14.88
N HIS A 119 -3.68 -6.38 14.93
CA HIS A 119 -3.09 -6.98 13.73
C HIS A 119 -4.01 -8.05 13.13
N ALA A 120 -3.98 -8.15 11.80
CA ALA A 120 -4.65 -9.21 11.07
C ALA A 120 -4.10 -10.59 11.48
N THR A 121 -5.02 -11.57 11.59
CA THR A 121 -4.65 -12.96 11.86
C THR A 121 -3.92 -13.59 10.67
N PRO A 122 -3.16 -14.68 10.86
CA PRO A 122 -2.52 -15.40 9.75
C PRO A 122 -3.48 -15.75 8.61
N ARG A 123 -4.71 -16.17 8.94
CA ARG A 123 -5.74 -16.48 7.94
C ARG A 123 -6.11 -15.26 7.07
N VAL A 124 -6.21 -14.07 7.66
CA VAL A 124 -6.46 -12.84 6.92
C VAL A 124 -5.26 -12.50 6.04
N MET A 125 -4.04 -12.61 6.59
CA MET A 125 -2.80 -12.34 5.87
C MET A 125 -2.63 -13.25 4.64
N GLU A 126 -2.96 -14.54 4.75
CA GLU A 126 -2.93 -15.53 3.67
C GLU A 126 -3.95 -15.24 2.56
N SER A 127 -5.05 -14.58 2.89
CA SER A 127 -6.08 -14.20 1.90
C SER A 127 -5.66 -13.05 0.98
N ILE A 128 -4.66 -12.26 1.38
CA ILE A 128 -4.11 -11.15 0.60
C ILE A 128 -3.02 -11.69 -0.32
N LEU A 129 -3.32 -11.81 -1.62
CA LEU A 129 -2.34 -12.30 -2.58
C LEU A 129 -1.32 -11.19 -2.90
N ARG A 130 -0.06 -11.59 -3.12
CA ARG A 130 1.07 -10.66 -3.30
C ARG A 130 1.97 -11.14 -4.42
N ASN A 131 2.36 -10.22 -5.29
CA ASN A 131 3.28 -10.49 -6.40
C ASN A 131 4.41 -9.44 -6.42
N PRO A 132 5.49 -9.65 -5.66
CA PRO A 132 6.67 -8.80 -5.70
C PRO A 132 7.57 -9.15 -6.88
N SER A 133 7.99 -8.15 -7.67
CA SER A 133 8.87 -8.36 -8.84
C SER A 133 10.26 -8.86 -8.48
N LEU A 134 10.75 -8.54 -7.27
CA LEU A 134 12.06 -9.00 -6.76
C LEU A 134 12.02 -10.40 -6.16
N GLY A 135 10.83 -11.04 -6.12
CA GLY A 135 10.62 -12.31 -5.43
C GLY A 135 10.64 -12.17 -3.90
N PRO A 136 10.48 -13.28 -3.16
CA PRO A 136 10.21 -13.25 -1.72
C PRO A 136 11.47 -13.36 -0.82
N ARG A 137 12.68 -13.32 -1.39
CA ARG A 137 13.93 -13.55 -0.64
C ARG A 137 14.45 -12.24 -0.03
N PRO A 138 14.81 -12.22 1.26
CA PRO A 138 15.44 -11.06 1.87
C PRO A 138 16.83 -10.81 1.31
N PHE A 139 17.25 -9.53 1.33
CA PHE A 139 18.58 -9.10 0.90
C PHE A 139 19.02 -7.84 1.68
N PRO A 140 20.36 -7.64 1.82
CA PRO A 140 20.89 -6.44 2.44
C PRO A 140 20.66 -5.22 1.55
N GLU A 141 20.86 -4.02 2.10
CA GLU A 141 20.73 -2.80 1.33
C GLU A 141 21.65 -2.81 0.10
N HIS A 142 21.06 -2.40 -1.01
CA HIS A 142 21.69 -2.33 -2.31
C HIS A 142 21.50 -0.93 -2.90
N GLU A 143 22.59 -0.28 -3.26
CA GLU A 143 22.60 1.03 -3.90
C GLU A 143 22.73 0.89 -5.42
N GLY A 144 21.93 1.65 -6.17
CA GLY A 144 21.95 1.65 -7.63
C GLY A 144 20.71 2.27 -8.24
N ASP A 145 20.48 2.07 -9.53
CA ASP A 145 19.20 2.39 -10.20
C ASP A 145 18.24 1.20 -10.02
N ASN A 146 17.66 1.13 -8.83
CA ASN A 146 16.80 0.03 -8.44
C ASN A 146 15.37 0.28 -8.90
N ARG A 147 14.77 -0.71 -9.55
CA ARG A 147 13.37 -0.70 -9.96
C ARG A 147 12.66 -1.95 -9.48
N TRP A 148 11.52 -1.77 -8.86
CA TRP A 148 10.70 -2.88 -8.41
C TRP A 148 9.22 -2.53 -8.43
N SER A 149 8.41 -3.56 -8.40
CA SER A 149 6.96 -3.42 -8.25
C SER A 149 6.43 -4.47 -7.29
N VAL A 150 5.29 -4.17 -6.69
CA VAL A 150 4.51 -5.14 -5.94
C VAL A 150 3.03 -4.98 -6.27
N VAL A 151 2.36 -6.10 -6.48
CA VAL A 151 0.91 -6.16 -6.66
C VAL A 151 0.29 -6.80 -5.44
N LEU A 152 -0.73 -6.15 -4.88
CA LEU A 152 -1.58 -6.68 -3.83
C LEU A 152 -2.98 -6.94 -4.39
N ALA A 153 -3.53 -8.14 -4.13
CA ALA A 153 -4.93 -8.43 -4.34
C ALA A 153 -5.58 -8.59 -2.95
N ILE A 154 -6.36 -7.60 -2.55
CA ILE A 154 -6.91 -7.47 -1.20
C ILE A 154 -8.41 -7.83 -1.24
N PRO A 155 -8.84 -8.96 -0.65
CA PRO A 155 -10.25 -9.30 -0.59
C PRO A 155 -10.99 -8.41 0.42
N PRO A 156 -12.31 -8.19 0.29
CA PRO A 156 -13.09 -7.39 1.25
C PRO A 156 -12.94 -7.86 2.70
N GLN A 157 -12.76 -9.16 2.93
CA GLN A 157 -12.57 -9.77 4.25
C GLN A 157 -11.24 -9.39 4.92
N ALA A 158 -10.31 -8.78 4.17
CA ALA A 158 -9.10 -8.20 4.74
C ALA A 158 -9.40 -6.97 5.61
N LEU A 159 -10.58 -6.35 5.43
CA LEU A 159 -11.14 -5.38 6.38
C LEU A 159 -11.81 -6.13 7.56
N PHE A 160 -11.02 -6.89 8.31
CA PHE A 160 -11.44 -7.96 9.23
C PHE A 160 -12.26 -7.52 10.47
N MET A 161 -12.39 -6.20 10.69
CA MET A 161 -13.29 -5.62 11.71
C MET A 161 -14.59 -5.10 11.09
N HIS A 162 -14.79 -5.30 9.76
CA HIS A 162 -15.99 -4.92 9.03
C HIS A 162 -16.58 -6.12 8.29
N SER A 163 -17.89 -6.11 8.10
CA SER A 163 -18.59 -7.17 7.36
C SER A 163 -18.72 -6.76 5.88
N LEU A 164 -17.60 -6.51 5.21
CA LEU A 164 -17.59 -6.18 3.79
C LEU A 164 -17.46 -7.46 2.96
N THR A 165 -18.34 -7.64 1.95
CA THR A 165 -18.35 -8.81 1.07
C THR A 165 -18.00 -8.48 -0.39
N ASP A 166 -18.06 -7.22 -0.77
CA ASP A 166 -17.82 -6.72 -2.13
C ASP A 166 -17.29 -5.28 -2.06
N TRP A 167 -16.31 -4.93 -2.89
CA TRP A 167 -15.77 -3.58 -2.96
C TRP A 167 -16.70 -2.60 -3.68
N SER A 168 -17.63 -3.09 -4.53
CA SER A 168 -18.48 -2.27 -5.38
C SER A 168 -19.37 -1.33 -4.57
N GLY A 169 -19.26 -0.04 -4.87
CA GLY A 169 -20.07 1.01 -4.25
C GLY A 169 -19.56 1.50 -2.89
N LEU A 170 -18.50 0.91 -2.34
CA LEU A 170 -17.86 1.42 -1.13
C LEU A 170 -17.37 2.85 -1.38
N LYS A 171 -17.62 3.73 -0.41
CA LYS A 171 -16.98 5.03 -0.28
C LYS A 171 -16.05 4.95 0.91
N ALA A 172 -14.81 5.32 0.73
CA ALA A 172 -13.78 5.25 1.76
C ALA A 172 -12.88 6.48 1.69
N LYS A 173 -12.10 6.70 2.74
CA LYS A 173 -11.01 7.68 2.73
C LYS A 173 -9.69 6.91 2.75
N VAL A 174 -8.73 7.31 1.93
CA VAL A 174 -7.45 6.61 1.78
C VAL A 174 -6.28 7.59 1.65
N ASN A 175 -5.10 7.11 2.01
CA ASN A 175 -3.85 7.69 1.54
C ASN A 175 -2.86 6.56 1.23
N LEU A 176 -1.87 6.84 0.41
CA LEU A 176 -0.85 5.89 0.01
C LEU A 176 0.52 6.49 0.25
N TYR A 177 1.49 5.63 0.60
CA TYR A 177 2.78 6.10 1.06
C TYR A 177 3.93 5.27 0.52
N LYS A 178 5.11 5.87 0.57
CA LYS A 178 6.40 5.22 0.38
C LYS A 178 7.32 5.62 1.51
N CYS A 179 7.91 4.64 2.15
CA CYS A 179 8.93 4.87 3.17
C CYS A 179 10.11 3.90 3.05
N GLY A 180 11.09 4.14 3.90
CA GLY A 180 12.28 3.33 4.07
C GLY A 180 13.07 3.87 5.25
N ASP A 181 12.54 3.63 6.47
CA ASP A 181 13.01 4.31 7.69
C ASP A 181 14.47 3.99 8.03
N LYS A 182 14.94 2.76 7.73
CA LYS A 182 16.31 2.31 8.03
C LYS A 182 17.20 2.16 6.79
N LEU A 183 16.78 2.71 5.65
CA LEU A 183 17.64 2.85 4.47
C LEU A 183 18.70 3.92 4.69
N SER A 184 19.82 3.83 3.98
CA SER A 184 20.91 4.84 4.01
C SER A 184 20.40 6.23 3.60
N GLN A 185 19.32 6.28 2.81
CA GLN A 185 18.58 7.49 2.45
C GLN A 185 17.12 7.36 2.93
N PRO A 186 16.83 7.62 4.21
CA PRO A 186 15.48 7.57 4.73
C PRO A 186 14.58 8.56 3.99
N HIS A 187 13.35 8.14 3.69
CA HIS A 187 12.41 8.97 2.95
C HIS A 187 10.96 8.64 3.31
N PHE A 188 10.09 9.65 3.16
CA PHE A 188 8.68 9.59 3.54
C PHE A 188 7.86 10.37 2.55
N LEU A 189 7.20 9.67 1.62
CA LEU A 189 6.33 10.28 0.62
C LEU A 189 4.89 9.87 0.85
N SER A 190 3.97 10.76 0.48
CA SER A 190 2.54 10.47 0.45
C SER A 190 1.90 10.83 -0.89
N TRP A 191 0.77 10.20 -1.20
CA TRP A 191 -0.07 10.58 -2.35
C TRP A 191 -0.75 11.93 -2.12
N LYS A 192 -1.34 12.12 -0.94
CA LYS A 192 -1.95 13.39 -0.54
C LYS A 192 -1.10 14.04 0.55
N PRO A 193 -0.98 15.38 0.53
CA PRO A 193 -0.09 16.09 1.44
C PRO A 193 -0.51 15.91 2.90
N ILE A 194 0.49 15.89 3.78
CA ILE A 194 0.33 15.80 5.23
C ILE A 194 0.97 17.04 5.85
N ALA A 195 0.23 17.73 6.72
CA ALA A 195 0.71 18.86 7.50
C ALA A 195 1.00 18.41 8.94
N ALA A 196 2.19 17.85 9.16
CA ALA A 196 2.66 17.41 10.48
C ALA A 196 4.13 17.81 10.69
N PRO A 197 4.56 18.09 11.94
CA PRO A 197 5.92 18.58 12.22
C PRO A 197 7.02 17.53 12.03
N LYS A 198 6.68 16.25 12.00
CA LYS A 198 7.60 15.11 11.78
C LYS A 198 6.88 14.03 10.98
N PRO A 199 7.64 13.09 10.35
CA PRO A 199 7.03 11.98 9.60
C PRO A 199 6.03 11.19 10.43
N ASP A 200 4.79 11.23 9.98
CA ASP A 200 3.68 10.46 10.53
C ASP A 200 2.61 10.23 9.43
N PHE A 201 2.34 8.98 9.13
CA PHE A 201 1.30 8.58 8.16
C PHE A 201 -0.03 8.23 8.83
N HIS A 202 -0.03 8.07 10.16
CA HIS A 202 -1.19 7.65 10.93
C HIS A 202 -2.15 8.80 11.27
N LEU A 203 -2.43 9.66 10.28
CA LEU A 203 -3.23 10.87 10.37
C LEU A 203 -4.42 10.81 9.40
N PRO A 204 -5.52 10.13 9.77
CA PRO A 204 -6.65 9.89 8.86
C PRO A 204 -7.37 11.17 8.40
N GLU A 205 -7.17 12.31 9.05
CA GLU A 205 -7.65 13.62 8.61
C GLU A 205 -7.06 14.07 7.26
N PHE A 206 -5.93 13.51 6.84
CA PHE A 206 -5.30 13.77 5.54
C PHE A 206 -5.61 12.70 4.49
N PHE A 207 -6.57 11.81 4.75
CA PHE A 207 -7.00 10.83 3.76
C PHE A 207 -7.95 11.46 2.76
N GLU A 208 -7.82 11.09 1.50
CA GLU A 208 -8.63 11.53 0.37
C GLU A 208 -9.80 10.60 0.14
N GLN A 209 -10.97 11.18 -0.18
CA GLN A 209 -12.15 10.39 -0.49
C GLN A 209 -12.04 9.68 -1.83
N ILE A 210 -12.33 8.37 -1.83
CA ILE A 210 -12.46 7.55 -3.01
C ILE A 210 -13.81 6.84 -3.05
N LYS A 211 -14.20 6.40 -4.25
CA LYS A 211 -15.42 5.61 -4.45
C LYS A 211 -15.12 4.45 -5.39
N PHE A 212 -15.52 3.26 -4.98
CA PHE A 212 -15.45 2.06 -5.80
C PHE A 212 -16.68 2.00 -6.73
N SER A 213 -16.47 1.94 -8.04
CA SER A 213 -17.54 1.87 -9.04
C SER A 213 -18.41 0.64 -8.82
N LYS A 214 -19.71 0.73 -9.17
CA LYS A 214 -20.60 -0.44 -9.14
C LYS A 214 -20.55 -1.22 -10.43
N ILE A 215 -20.21 -0.54 -11.53
CA ILE A 215 -20.21 -1.05 -12.90
C ILE A 215 -18.83 -0.80 -13.48
#